data_faf2480729f40cd4b819df8a996b5b7e
#
_entry.id   faf2480729f40cd4b819df8a996b5b7e
#
_cell.length_a   1.000
_cell.length_b   1.000
_cell.length_c   1.000
_cell.angle_alpha   90.00
_cell.angle_beta   90.00
_cell.angle_gamma   90.00
#
_symmetry.space_group_name_H-M   'P 1'
#
loop_
_entity.id
_entity.type
_entity.pdbx_description
1 polymer ?
#
loop_
_entity_poly.entity_id
_entity_poly.type
_entity_poly.pdbx_seq_one_letter_code
_entity_poly.pdbx_strand_id
1 'polypeptide(L)'
;MFNETITELISSYGYLAIGGLIALENLFPPLPSELILTFAGYLTLTTAITVPGAIVAATIGAVAGALLLYLVGTFFNREKLTAFAQSKVGKALGLSPEKVEKAENYFLTHGKTASFFGRFIPVVRSLISIPAGMSRYSLPKFLLFTSLGTAVWNTVLIMAGHFAGNAYQEFLQGYEQIFMPVVLAILVIAGIIYLLKKRKAST
;
A
#
# COMPACT_ATOMS: atom_id res chain seq x y z
N MET A 1 -0.09 20.79 -7.50
CA MET A 1 -1.37 20.44 -6.84
C MET A 1 -1.23 19.25 -5.88
N PHE A 2 -0.96 18.00 -6.32
CA PHE A 2 -0.79 16.85 -5.39
C PHE A 2 0.38 17.05 -4.42
N ASN A 3 1.55 17.44 -4.90
CA ASN A 3 2.73 17.71 -4.07
C ASN A 3 2.53 18.91 -3.12
N GLU A 4 1.86 19.96 -3.53
CA GLU A 4 1.56 21.12 -2.69
C GLU A 4 0.68 20.73 -1.51
N THR A 5 -0.37 19.92 -1.76
CA THR A 5 -1.25 19.41 -0.69
C THR A 5 -0.50 18.55 0.31
N ILE A 6 0.39 17.66 -0.16
CA ILE A 6 1.24 16.84 0.73
C ILE A 6 2.20 17.73 1.52
N THR A 7 2.81 18.73 0.88
CA THR A 7 3.70 19.68 1.55
C THR A 7 2.98 20.44 2.65
N GLU A 8 1.79 20.99 2.38
CA GLU A 8 0.98 21.70 3.37
C GLU A 8 0.59 20.79 4.54
N LEU A 9 0.15 19.57 4.26
CA LEU A 9 -0.20 18.60 5.30
C LEU A 9 1.00 18.25 6.18
N ILE A 10 2.16 17.97 5.58
CA ILE A 10 3.37 17.62 6.34
C ILE A 10 3.92 18.85 7.09
N SER A 11 3.88 20.04 6.51
CA SER A 11 4.31 21.26 7.18
C SER A 11 3.42 21.64 8.36
N SER A 12 2.09 21.41 8.24
CA SER A 12 1.12 21.74 9.28
C SER A 12 1.02 20.70 10.39
N TYR A 13 1.10 19.41 10.04
CA TYR A 13 0.85 18.28 10.95
C TYR A 13 2.08 17.40 11.20
N GLY A 14 3.21 17.66 10.53
CA GLY A 14 4.47 16.97 10.75
C GLY A 14 4.38 15.44 10.65
N TYR A 15 4.80 14.77 11.70
CA TYR A 15 4.82 13.30 11.77
C TYR A 15 3.44 12.65 11.67
N LEU A 16 2.37 13.34 12.15
CA LEU A 16 0.99 12.84 12.05
C LEU A 16 0.54 12.77 10.60
N ALA A 17 0.92 13.76 9.77
CA ALA A 17 0.60 13.73 8.35
C ALA A 17 1.32 12.58 7.64
N ILE A 18 2.62 12.36 7.92
CA ILE A 18 3.38 11.24 7.34
C ILE A 18 2.72 9.91 7.72
N GLY A 19 2.46 9.68 9.01
CA GLY A 19 1.83 8.45 9.48
C GLY A 19 0.43 8.25 8.91
N GLY A 20 -0.39 9.31 8.89
CA GLY A 20 -1.75 9.29 8.36
C GLY A 20 -1.81 9.01 6.86
N LEU A 21 -0.94 9.65 6.06
CA LEU A 21 -0.87 9.42 4.61
C LEU A 21 -0.44 7.98 4.29
N ILE A 22 0.53 7.44 5.01
CA ILE A 22 0.97 6.04 4.82
C ILE A 22 -0.08 5.04 5.32
N ALA A 23 -0.81 5.34 6.39
CA ALA A 23 -1.94 4.51 6.82
C ALA A 23 -3.05 4.50 5.75
N LEU A 24 -3.37 5.67 5.19
CA LEU A 24 -4.37 5.82 4.14
C LEU A 24 -3.96 5.10 2.85
N GLU A 25 -2.67 5.18 2.46
CA GLU A 25 -2.12 4.46 1.31
C GLU A 25 -2.29 2.94 1.45
N ASN A 26 -2.04 2.39 2.63
CA ASN A 26 -2.26 0.96 2.86
C ASN A 26 -3.72 0.54 2.63
N LEU A 27 -4.69 1.42 2.92
CA LEU A 27 -6.12 1.17 2.70
C LEU A 27 -6.52 1.46 1.25
N PHE A 28 -5.82 2.35 0.58
CA PHE A 28 -6.10 2.79 -0.77
C PHE A 28 -4.87 2.66 -1.68
N PRO A 29 -4.60 1.45 -2.22
CA PRO A 29 -3.38 1.10 -2.96
C PRO A 29 -2.99 1.98 -4.16
N PRO A 30 -3.88 2.75 -4.82
CA PRO A 30 -3.48 3.67 -5.88
C PRO A 30 -2.59 4.83 -5.44
N LEU A 31 -2.47 5.11 -4.13
CA LEU A 31 -1.54 6.13 -3.65
C LEU A 31 -0.10 5.58 -3.65
N PRO A 32 0.84 6.24 -4.35
CA PRO A 32 2.22 5.77 -4.39
C PRO A 32 2.96 6.15 -3.11
N SER A 33 3.17 5.17 -2.25
CA SER A 33 3.95 5.35 -1.02
C SER A 33 5.40 5.74 -1.27
N GLU A 34 5.94 5.29 -2.41
CA GLU A 34 7.29 5.63 -2.84
C GLU A 34 7.43 7.16 -2.94
N LEU A 35 6.42 7.82 -3.49
CA LEU A 35 6.39 9.27 -3.58
C LEU A 35 6.26 9.93 -2.20
N ILE A 36 5.34 9.44 -1.36
CA ILE A 36 5.11 10.00 -0.01
C ILE A 36 6.37 9.87 0.85
N LEU A 37 7.02 8.70 0.84
CA LEU A 37 8.19 8.43 1.66
C LEU A 37 9.44 9.17 1.19
N THR A 38 9.71 9.21 -0.11
CA THR A 38 10.85 9.96 -0.65
C THR A 38 10.65 11.46 -0.46
N PHE A 39 9.42 11.95 -0.60
CA PHE A 39 9.09 13.34 -0.32
C PHE A 39 9.24 13.68 1.17
N ALA A 40 8.79 12.81 2.08
CA ALA A 40 9.02 12.97 3.50
C ALA A 40 10.54 13.04 3.82
N GLY A 41 11.36 12.24 3.12
CA GLY A 41 12.82 12.30 3.21
C GLY A 41 13.37 13.65 2.76
N TYR A 42 12.93 14.18 1.63
CA TYR A 42 13.31 15.52 1.16
C TYR A 42 12.92 16.61 2.16
N LEU A 43 11.73 16.56 2.75
CA LEU A 43 11.26 17.55 3.72
C LEU A 43 12.08 17.58 5.02
N THR A 44 12.84 16.54 5.33
CA THR A 44 13.78 16.57 6.46
C THR A 44 14.94 17.58 6.27
N LEU A 45 15.17 18.05 5.03
CA LEU A 45 16.18 19.08 4.72
C LEU A 45 15.64 20.51 4.87
N THR A 46 14.32 20.68 4.76
CA THR A 46 13.69 22.01 4.67
C THR A 46 12.74 22.31 5.83
N THR A 47 12.49 21.33 6.70
CA THR A 47 11.56 21.44 7.84
C THR A 47 12.24 20.94 9.14
N ALA A 48 11.53 21.06 10.27
CA ALA A 48 11.99 20.52 11.55
C ALA A 48 11.83 18.99 11.69
N ILE A 49 11.37 18.30 10.64
CA ILE A 49 11.20 16.84 10.64
C ILE A 49 12.57 16.17 10.55
N THR A 50 12.84 15.20 11.42
CA THR A 50 14.07 14.41 11.40
C THR A 50 13.88 13.09 10.65
N VAL A 51 14.92 12.58 10.00
CA VAL A 51 14.90 11.27 9.31
C VAL A 51 14.41 10.15 10.23
N PRO A 52 14.92 9.96 11.46
CA PRO A 52 14.42 8.91 12.35
C PRO A 52 12.95 9.09 12.72
N GLY A 53 12.52 10.34 12.97
CA GLY A 53 11.14 10.64 13.28
C GLY A 53 10.19 10.30 12.12
N ALA A 54 10.57 10.65 10.89
CA ALA A 54 9.82 10.31 9.68
C ALA A 54 9.69 8.78 9.50
N ILE A 55 10.78 8.03 9.70
CA ILE A 55 10.79 6.56 9.63
C ILE A 55 9.83 5.95 10.66
N VAL A 56 9.89 6.42 11.90
CA VAL A 56 9.01 5.92 12.97
C VAL A 56 7.55 6.24 12.67
N ALA A 57 7.23 7.49 12.30
CA ALA A 57 5.88 7.91 11.97
C ALA A 57 5.30 7.12 10.80
N ALA A 58 6.05 6.97 9.71
CA ALA A 58 5.66 6.19 8.53
C ALA A 58 5.45 4.72 8.88
N THR A 59 6.32 4.15 9.72
CA THR A 59 6.21 2.74 10.14
C THR A 59 4.97 2.50 11.00
N ILE A 60 4.69 3.39 11.96
CA ILE A 60 3.47 3.33 12.78
C ILE A 60 2.23 3.42 11.88
N GLY A 61 2.20 4.38 10.95
CA GLY A 61 1.10 4.53 10.00
C GLY A 61 0.88 3.28 9.14
N ALA A 62 1.95 2.73 8.57
CA ALA A 62 1.87 1.53 7.77
C ALA A 62 1.40 0.30 8.57
N VAL A 63 1.87 0.14 9.81
CA VAL A 63 1.45 -0.96 10.69
C VAL A 63 -0.02 -0.79 11.10
N ALA A 64 -0.47 0.43 11.38
CA ALA A 64 -1.88 0.71 11.66
C ALA A 64 -2.78 0.36 10.46
N GLY A 65 -2.42 0.79 9.25
CA GLY A 65 -3.14 0.42 8.02
C GLY A 65 -3.14 -1.09 7.77
N ALA A 66 -1.99 -1.74 7.98
CA ALA A 66 -1.87 -3.19 7.86
C ALA A 66 -2.73 -3.95 8.88
N LEU A 67 -2.79 -3.46 10.12
CA LEU A 67 -3.66 -4.01 11.17
C LEU A 67 -5.13 -3.90 10.78
N LEU A 68 -5.56 -2.76 10.26
CA LEU A 68 -6.94 -2.58 9.80
C LEU A 68 -7.29 -3.59 8.69
N LEU A 69 -6.41 -3.76 7.69
CA LEU A 69 -6.63 -4.75 6.63
C LEU A 69 -6.57 -6.19 7.15
N TYR A 70 -5.71 -6.49 8.13
CA TYR A 70 -5.69 -7.78 8.80
C TYR A 70 -7.03 -8.05 9.50
N LEU A 71 -7.56 -7.07 10.25
CA LEU A 71 -8.86 -7.18 10.92
C LEU A 71 -9.99 -7.38 9.89
N VAL A 72 -10.00 -6.60 8.80
CA VAL A 72 -10.92 -6.83 7.69
C VAL A 72 -10.81 -8.28 7.20
N GLY A 73 -9.59 -8.80 7.01
CA GLY A 73 -9.35 -10.19 6.63
C GLY A 73 -9.96 -11.20 7.63
N THR A 74 -9.93 -10.92 8.93
CA THR A 74 -10.53 -11.84 9.94
C THR A 74 -12.05 -11.94 9.87
N PHE A 75 -12.73 -10.88 9.36
CA PHE A 75 -14.19 -10.89 9.15
C PHE A 75 -14.61 -11.66 7.89
N PHE A 76 -13.70 -11.81 6.93
CA PHE A 76 -13.88 -12.66 5.76
C PHE A 76 -13.49 -14.11 6.11
N ASN A 77 -14.45 -14.86 6.69
CA ASN A 77 -14.23 -16.29 6.84
C ASN A 77 -14.10 -16.96 5.46
N ARG A 78 -13.52 -18.16 5.43
CA ARG A 78 -13.27 -18.95 4.22
C ARG A 78 -14.53 -19.07 3.33
N GLU A 79 -15.70 -19.26 3.96
CA GLU A 79 -16.98 -19.39 3.23
C GLU A 79 -17.37 -18.12 2.49
N LYS A 80 -17.30 -16.95 3.16
CA LYS A 80 -17.63 -15.66 2.56
C LYS A 80 -16.68 -15.30 1.43
N LEU A 81 -15.41 -15.61 1.59
CA LEU A 81 -14.42 -15.31 0.57
C LEU A 81 -14.52 -16.25 -0.62
N THR A 82 -14.78 -17.54 -0.39
CA THR A 82 -15.08 -18.51 -1.47
C THR A 82 -16.32 -18.09 -2.23
N ALA A 83 -17.38 -17.66 -1.54
CA ALA A 83 -18.59 -17.11 -2.15
C ALA A 83 -18.30 -15.84 -2.94
N PHE A 84 -17.48 -14.93 -2.40
CA PHE A 84 -17.03 -13.72 -3.12
C PHE A 84 -16.19 -14.07 -4.36
N ALA A 85 -15.23 -15.00 -4.25
CA ALA A 85 -14.41 -15.45 -5.37
C ALA A 85 -15.27 -16.07 -6.51
N GLN A 86 -16.38 -16.73 -6.17
CA GLN A 86 -17.34 -17.27 -7.14
C GLN A 86 -18.28 -16.21 -7.74
N SER A 87 -18.38 -15.03 -7.14
CA SER A 87 -19.19 -13.93 -7.63
C SER A 87 -18.68 -13.37 -8.96
N LYS A 88 -19.54 -12.63 -9.69
CA LYS A 88 -19.14 -11.96 -10.94
C LYS A 88 -17.95 -11.00 -10.73
N VAL A 89 -17.91 -10.33 -9.60
CA VAL A 89 -16.84 -9.40 -9.24
C VAL A 89 -15.54 -10.16 -8.92
N GLY A 90 -15.60 -11.21 -8.10
CA GLY A 90 -14.45 -12.05 -7.77
C GLY A 90 -13.80 -12.67 -9.01
N LYS A 91 -14.62 -13.22 -9.91
CA LYS A 91 -14.16 -13.78 -11.20
C LYS A 91 -13.54 -12.71 -12.10
N ALA A 92 -14.11 -11.50 -12.15
CA ALA A 92 -13.55 -10.38 -12.91
C ALA A 92 -12.19 -9.92 -12.36
N LEU A 93 -11.97 -10.05 -11.04
CA LEU A 93 -10.70 -9.79 -10.37
C LEU A 93 -9.72 -10.97 -10.45
N GLY A 94 -10.07 -12.04 -11.16
CA GLY A 94 -9.24 -13.24 -11.31
C GLY A 94 -9.11 -14.08 -10.04
N LEU A 95 -10.02 -13.92 -9.09
CA LEU A 95 -10.09 -14.74 -7.88
C LEU A 95 -10.79 -16.07 -8.19
N SER A 96 -10.31 -17.13 -7.55
CA SER A 96 -10.97 -18.44 -7.54
C SER A 96 -10.85 -19.07 -6.15
N PRO A 97 -11.73 -20.01 -5.78
CA PRO A 97 -11.64 -20.73 -4.50
C PRO A 97 -10.27 -21.35 -4.26
N GLU A 98 -9.67 -21.95 -5.30
CA GLU A 98 -8.36 -22.59 -5.21
C GLU A 98 -7.24 -21.57 -4.95
N LYS A 99 -7.32 -20.37 -5.55
CA LYS A 99 -6.36 -19.28 -5.29
C LYS A 99 -6.47 -18.76 -3.86
N VAL A 100 -7.67 -18.68 -3.33
CA VAL A 100 -7.93 -18.32 -1.93
C VAL A 100 -7.31 -19.34 -0.99
N GLU A 101 -7.59 -20.63 -1.19
CA GLU A 101 -7.04 -21.72 -0.40
C GLU A 101 -5.50 -21.78 -0.49
N LYS A 102 -4.95 -21.60 -1.68
CA LYS A 102 -3.50 -21.56 -1.89
C LYS A 102 -2.85 -20.41 -1.15
N ALA A 103 -3.47 -19.21 -1.14
CA ALA A 103 -2.98 -18.06 -0.40
C ALA A 103 -3.03 -18.31 1.12
N GLU A 104 -4.11 -18.89 1.62
CA GLU A 104 -4.27 -19.27 3.03
C GLU A 104 -3.19 -20.27 3.46
N ASN A 105 -3.02 -21.37 2.73
CA ASN A 105 -2.02 -22.39 3.00
C ASN A 105 -0.59 -21.84 2.92
N TYR A 106 -0.32 -20.95 1.96
CA TYR A 106 0.97 -20.27 1.87
C TYR A 106 1.25 -19.43 3.12
N PHE A 107 0.24 -18.72 3.61
CA PHE A 107 0.40 -17.90 4.82
C PHE A 107 0.61 -18.75 6.09
N LEU A 108 -0.06 -19.89 6.21
CA LEU A 108 0.12 -20.78 7.34
C LEU A 108 1.55 -21.35 7.40
N THR A 109 2.14 -21.63 6.25
CA THR A 109 3.49 -22.19 6.16
C THR A 109 4.60 -21.13 6.11
N HIS A 110 4.39 -20.02 5.42
CA HIS A 110 5.40 -19.01 5.12
C HIS A 110 5.07 -17.61 5.69
N GLY A 111 4.16 -17.51 6.65
CA GLY A 111 3.62 -16.22 7.12
C GLY A 111 4.68 -15.23 7.61
N LYS A 112 5.78 -15.70 8.23
CA LYS A 112 6.90 -14.84 8.62
C LYS A 112 7.54 -14.17 7.40
N THR A 113 7.95 -15.00 6.43
CA THR A 113 8.60 -14.57 5.19
C THR A 113 7.67 -13.71 4.36
N ALA A 114 6.41 -14.10 4.23
CA ALA A 114 5.39 -13.34 3.52
C ALA A 114 5.16 -11.96 4.16
N SER A 115 5.02 -11.90 5.49
CA SER A 115 4.80 -10.64 6.21
C SER A 115 6.00 -9.68 6.14
N PHE A 116 7.21 -10.20 6.03
CA PHE A 116 8.43 -9.39 5.91
C PHE A 116 8.70 -9.01 4.46
N PHE A 117 8.94 -9.98 3.58
CA PHE A 117 9.35 -9.71 2.19
C PHE A 117 8.23 -9.16 1.31
N GLY A 118 6.98 -9.49 1.63
CA GLY A 118 5.83 -8.91 0.92
C GLY A 118 5.75 -7.38 1.01
N ARG A 119 6.42 -6.77 2.01
CA ARG A 119 6.48 -5.30 2.17
C ARG A 119 7.34 -4.61 1.14
N PHE A 120 8.25 -5.32 0.47
CA PHE A 120 9.11 -4.77 -0.57
C PHE A 120 8.49 -4.76 -1.97
N ILE A 121 7.32 -5.40 -2.13
CA ILE A 121 6.65 -5.49 -3.42
C ILE A 121 5.47 -4.52 -3.43
N PRO A 122 5.48 -3.48 -4.30
CA PRO A 122 4.35 -2.57 -4.47
C PRO A 122 3.04 -3.35 -4.68
N VAL A 123 1.92 -2.80 -4.25
CA VAL A 123 0.59 -3.44 -4.28
C VAL A 123 0.47 -4.67 -3.36
N VAL A 124 1.43 -5.62 -3.38
CA VAL A 124 1.40 -6.81 -2.50
C VAL A 124 1.52 -6.38 -1.04
N ARG A 125 2.33 -5.37 -0.75
CA ARG A 125 2.60 -4.88 0.61
C ARG A 125 1.33 -4.49 1.38
N SER A 126 0.35 -3.89 0.74
CA SER A 126 -0.94 -3.53 1.35
C SER A 126 -1.87 -4.75 1.40
N LEU A 127 -2.02 -5.44 0.27
CA LEU A 127 -2.98 -6.53 0.13
C LEU A 127 -2.63 -7.78 0.94
N ILE A 128 -1.35 -8.02 1.24
CA ILE A 128 -0.89 -9.21 1.97
C ILE A 128 -1.45 -9.33 3.38
N SER A 129 -1.92 -8.20 3.96
CA SER A 129 -2.52 -8.15 5.29
C SER A 129 -3.88 -8.88 5.33
N ILE A 130 -4.62 -8.89 4.21
CA ILE A 130 -5.93 -9.54 4.11
C ILE A 130 -5.79 -11.07 4.21
N PRO A 131 -4.96 -11.77 3.38
CA PRO A 131 -4.73 -13.21 3.54
C PRO A 131 -4.17 -13.60 4.91
N ALA A 132 -3.34 -12.73 5.54
CA ALA A 132 -2.85 -12.95 6.89
C ALA A 132 -4.00 -13.01 7.92
N GLY A 133 -4.95 -12.08 7.82
CA GLY A 133 -6.14 -12.05 8.67
C GLY A 133 -7.06 -13.24 8.43
N MET A 134 -7.30 -13.58 7.16
CA MET A 134 -8.16 -14.69 6.75
C MET A 134 -7.65 -16.04 7.25
N SER A 135 -6.36 -16.30 7.14
CA SER A 135 -5.71 -17.51 7.65
C SER A 135 -5.58 -17.52 9.17
N ARG A 136 -6.06 -16.47 9.86
CA ARG A 136 -5.88 -16.26 11.30
C ARG A 136 -4.42 -16.46 11.72
N TYR A 137 -3.49 -16.04 10.88
CA TYR A 137 -2.09 -16.07 11.21
C TYR A 137 -1.83 -15.25 12.48
N SER A 138 -0.96 -15.73 13.37
CA SER A 138 -0.69 -15.11 14.67
C SER A 138 -0.45 -13.60 14.56
N LEU A 139 -1.34 -12.79 15.11
CA LEU A 139 -1.27 -11.33 15.07
C LEU A 139 0.06 -10.76 15.58
N PRO A 140 0.62 -11.21 16.73
CA PRO A 140 1.92 -10.70 17.19
C PRO A 140 3.05 -11.00 16.19
N LYS A 141 3.06 -12.19 15.58
CA LYS A 141 4.06 -12.52 14.55
C LYS A 141 3.86 -11.68 13.29
N PHE A 142 2.61 -11.51 12.84
CA PHE A 142 2.29 -10.64 11.71
C PHE A 142 2.76 -9.21 11.96
N LEU A 143 2.44 -8.61 13.10
CA LEU A 143 2.84 -7.24 13.44
C LEU A 143 4.36 -7.11 13.52
N LEU A 144 5.05 -8.06 14.15
CA LEU A 144 6.51 -8.03 14.27
C LEU A 144 7.20 -8.02 12.89
N PHE A 145 6.87 -9.00 12.04
CA PHE A 145 7.53 -9.14 10.73
C PHE A 145 7.11 -8.03 9.76
N THR A 146 5.85 -7.58 9.83
CA THR A 146 5.36 -6.42 9.09
C THR A 146 6.09 -5.15 9.51
N SER A 147 6.25 -4.89 10.81
CA SER A 147 6.94 -3.71 11.32
C SER A 147 8.41 -3.71 10.86
N LEU A 148 9.10 -4.83 10.98
CA LEU A 148 10.50 -4.95 10.54
C LEU A 148 10.63 -4.72 9.02
N GLY A 149 9.83 -5.39 8.20
CA GLY A 149 9.89 -5.22 6.75
C GLY A 149 9.54 -3.79 6.32
N THR A 150 8.50 -3.21 6.92
CA THR A 150 8.08 -1.84 6.64
C THR A 150 9.12 -0.81 7.10
N ALA A 151 9.73 -1.00 8.27
CA ALA A 151 10.78 -0.10 8.76
C ALA A 151 11.99 -0.08 7.82
N VAL A 152 12.42 -1.24 7.32
CA VAL A 152 13.50 -1.33 6.32
C VAL A 152 13.11 -0.59 5.03
N TRP A 153 11.92 -0.85 4.49
CA TRP A 153 11.44 -0.19 3.28
C TRP A 153 11.34 1.33 3.44
N ASN A 154 10.70 1.80 4.52
CA ASN A 154 10.56 3.22 4.81
C ASN A 154 11.92 3.89 4.99
N THR A 155 12.88 3.22 5.65
CA THR A 155 14.25 3.74 5.81
C THR A 155 14.91 3.95 4.46
N VAL A 156 14.85 2.96 3.57
CA VAL A 156 15.47 3.06 2.23
C VAL A 156 14.89 4.24 1.46
N LEU A 157 13.55 4.39 1.41
CA LEU A 157 12.91 5.43 0.62
C LEU A 157 13.06 6.83 1.24
N ILE A 158 12.94 6.96 2.57
CA ILE A 158 13.13 8.25 3.25
C ILE A 158 14.59 8.70 3.12
N MET A 159 15.57 7.80 3.27
CA MET A 159 16.97 8.13 3.05
C MET A 159 17.26 8.47 1.58
N ALA A 160 16.68 7.76 0.64
CA ALA A 160 16.79 8.09 -0.78
C ALA A 160 16.30 9.53 -1.06
N GLY A 161 15.15 9.92 -0.52
CA GLY A 161 14.63 11.28 -0.64
C GLY A 161 15.51 12.33 0.05
N HIS A 162 16.04 12.01 1.25
CA HIS A 162 16.94 12.88 1.99
C HIS A 162 18.26 13.14 1.22
N PHE A 163 18.88 12.09 0.68
CA PHE A 163 20.15 12.22 -0.05
C PHE A 163 19.98 12.79 -1.47
N ALA A 164 18.80 12.63 -2.09
CA ALA A 164 18.53 13.21 -3.39
C ALA A 164 18.51 14.76 -3.36
N GLY A 165 18.22 15.37 -2.20
CA GLY A 165 18.30 16.81 -2.01
C GLY A 165 17.57 17.59 -3.10
N ASN A 166 18.25 18.56 -3.72
CA ASN A 166 17.66 19.40 -4.77
C ASN A 166 17.33 18.64 -6.06
N ALA A 167 18.03 17.55 -6.40
CA ALA A 167 17.72 16.72 -7.54
C ALA A 167 16.33 16.06 -7.42
N TYR A 168 15.79 15.97 -6.21
CA TYR A 168 14.45 15.46 -5.97
C TYR A 168 13.35 16.37 -6.55
N GLN A 169 13.56 17.69 -6.60
CA GLN A 169 12.60 18.61 -7.22
C GLN A 169 12.48 18.40 -8.73
N GLU A 170 13.60 18.17 -9.40
CA GLU A 170 13.61 17.86 -10.84
C GLU A 170 12.92 16.51 -11.11
N PHE A 171 13.16 15.52 -10.27
CA PHE A 171 12.48 14.22 -10.33
C PHE A 171 10.97 14.34 -10.15
N LEU A 172 10.48 15.13 -9.18
CA LEU A 172 9.05 15.33 -8.95
C LEU A 172 8.35 15.96 -10.15
N GLN A 173 8.97 16.96 -10.79
CA GLN A 173 8.40 17.60 -11.98
C GLN A 173 8.25 16.60 -13.13
N GLY A 174 9.26 15.77 -13.37
CA GLY A 174 9.20 14.70 -14.37
C GLY A 174 8.16 13.62 -14.04
N TYR A 175 8.06 13.26 -12.77
CA TYR A 175 7.11 12.26 -12.29
C TYR A 175 5.64 12.70 -12.45
N GLU A 176 5.30 13.94 -12.13
CA GLU A 176 3.94 14.47 -12.34
C GLU A 176 3.50 14.45 -13.81
N GLN A 177 4.43 14.77 -14.72
CA GLN A 177 4.14 14.79 -16.15
C GLN A 177 3.85 13.40 -16.74
N ILE A 178 4.40 12.34 -16.16
CA ILE A 178 4.28 10.97 -16.69
C ILE A 178 3.27 10.15 -15.87
N PHE A 179 3.34 10.23 -14.56
CA PHE A 179 2.55 9.36 -13.67
C PHE A 179 1.05 9.63 -13.75
N MET A 180 0.63 10.90 -13.69
CA MET A 180 -0.80 11.24 -13.73
C MET A 180 -1.46 10.82 -15.05
N PRO A 181 -0.89 11.08 -16.24
CA PRO A 181 -1.43 10.58 -17.50
C PRO A 181 -1.50 9.06 -17.57
N VAL A 182 -0.47 8.35 -17.04
CA VAL A 182 -0.45 6.88 -17.04
C VAL A 182 -1.54 6.32 -16.14
N VAL A 183 -1.72 6.84 -14.93
CA VAL A 183 -2.80 6.41 -14.02
C VAL A 183 -4.16 6.69 -14.66
N LEU A 184 -4.34 7.86 -15.27
CA LEU A 184 -5.59 8.21 -15.96
C LEU A 184 -5.87 7.26 -17.13
N ALA A 185 -4.84 6.95 -17.93
CA ALA A 185 -4.94 6.01 -19.05
C ALA A 185 -5.34 4.60 -18.56
N ILE A 186 -4.74 4.11 -17.48
CA ILE A 186 -5.08 2.81 -16.88
C ILE A 186 -6.55 2.81 -16.40
N LEU A 187 -7.00 3.87 -15.73
CA LEU A 187 -8.39 3.99 -15.26
C LEU A 187 -9.38 4.05 -16.44
N VAL A 188 -9.05 4.80 -17.50
CA VAL A 188 -9.86 4.87 -18.72
C VAL A 188 -9.93 3.53 -19.41
N ILE A 189 -8.80 2.84 -19.59
CA ILE A 189 -8.74 1.49 -20.20
C ILE A 189 -9.56 0.49 -19.37
N ALA A 190 -9.39 0.51 -18.04
CA ALA A 190 -10.16 -0.34 -17.14
C ALA A 190 -11.68 -0.05 -17.25
N GLY A 191 -12.07 1.23 -17.33
CA GLY A 191 -13.45 1.66 -17.55
C GLY A 191 -14.01 1.18 -18.89
N ILE A 192 -13.25 1.31 -19.97
CA ILE A 192 -13.63 0.84 -21.31
C ILE A 192 -13.81 -0.68 -21.32
N ILE A 193 -12.86 -1.44 -20.74
CA ILE A 193 -12.96 -2.90 -20.64
C ILE A 193 -14.19 -3.32 -19.85
N TYR A 194 -14.48 -2.61 -18.76
CA TYR A 194 -15.68 -2.85 -17.96
C TYR A 194 -16.98 -2.62 -18.75
N LEU A 195 -17.07 -1.51 -19.49
CA LEU A 195 -18.22 -1.17 -20.32
C LEU A 195 -18.43 -2.15 -21.49
N LEU A 196 -17.33 -2.56 -22.14
CA LEU A 196 -17.39 -3.56 -23.23
C LEU A 196 -17.81 -4.93 -22.70
N LYS A 197 -17.34 -5.36 -21.53
CA LYS A 197 -17.81 -6.60 -20.88
C LYS A 197 -19.28 -6.53 -20.48
N LYS A 198 -19.76 -5.37 -20.00
CA LYS A 198 -21.16 -5.16 -19.65
C LYS A 198 -22.08 -5.23 -20.86
N ARG A 199 -21.67 -4.67 -22.01
CA ARG A 199 -22.41 -4.78 -23.28
C ARG A 199 -22.54 -6.22 -23.78
N LYS A 200 -21.45 -7.02 -23.71
CA LYS A 200 -21.46 -8.44 -24.11
C LYS A 200 -22.30 -9.35 -23.19
N ALA A 201 -22.59 -8.92 -21.97
CA ALA A 201 -23.42 -9.68 -21.03
C ALA A 201 -24.92 -9.32 -21.12
N SER A 202 -25.27 -8.31 -21.95
CA SER A 202 -26.65 -7.82 -22.16
C SER A 202 -27.20 -8.20 -23.53
N THR A 203 -26.41 -8.91 -24.35
CA THR A 203 -26.84 -9.53 -25.62
C THR A 203 -26.82 -11.04 -25.48
#